data_be4e0857893e1d3810a04e3f691104c8
#
_entry.id   be4e0857893e1d3810a04e3f691104c8
#
_cell.length_a   1.000
_cell.length_b   1.000
_cell.length_c   1.000
_cell.angle_alpha   90.00
_cell.angle_beta   90.00
_cell.angle_gamma   90.00
#
_symmetry.space_group_name_H-M   'P 1'
#
loop_
_entity.id
_entity.type
_entity.pdbx_description
1 polymer ?
#
loop_
_entity_poly.entity_id
_entity_poly.type
_entity_poly.pdbx_seq_one_letter_code
_entity_poly.pdbx_strand_id
1 'polypeptide(L)'
;MELQDTIFKRQSVRKFKNQDVSDEDILKMIKAAGAAPSGKNIQNWHFVVIKRRDLMEKIADVITKKQQEILVEMDKVSVDKANRFRKFVKNFTLFYLKAPVLVLVFTKVYNPSGYYELELIDAPKETIDKLFIRNPGMQSLGAAIENFTLSAIELGYGSCWLTSQNYAADEIEAVLEAETGFEKGEYFLGAML
;
A
#
# COMPACT_ATOMS: atom_id res chain seq x y z
N MET A 1 21.07 15.57 0.64
CA MET A 1 21.74 14.47 1.38
C MET A 1 22.38 13.54 0.36
N GLU A 2 23.52 12.93 0.68
CA GLU A 2 24.10 11.91 -0.22
C GLU A 2 23.18 10.68 -0.29
N LEU A 3 23.09 10.04 -1.46
CA LEU A 3 22.18 8.90 -1.69
C LEU A 3 22.39 7.77 -0.68
N GLN A 4 23.66 7.46 -0.38
CA GLN A 4 24.01 6.43 0.60
C GLN A 4 23.46 6.76 1.99
N ASP A 5 23.58 8.01 2.44
CA ASP A 5 23.06 8.47 3.71
C ASP A 5 21.54 8.31 3.77
N THR A 6 20.85 8.63 2.68
CA THR A 6 19.39 8.53 2.58
C THR A 6 18.96 7.06 2.72
N ILE A 7 19.61 6.15 2.00
CA ILE A 7 19.32 4.70 2.05
C ILE A 7 19.52 4.16 3.47
N PHE A 8 20.64 4.47 4.13
CA PHE A 8 20.93 3.95 5.47
C PHE A 8 20.11 4.61 6.58
N LYS A 9 19.63 5.83 6.39
CA LYS A 9 18.72 6.51 7.33
C LYS A 9 17.26 6.07 7.21
N ARG A 10 16.89 5.46 6.08
CA ARG A 10 15.52 4.99 5.88
C ARG A 10 15.15 3.95 6.94
N GLN A 11 14.08 4.20 7.64
CA GLN A 11 13.48 3.29 8.62
C GLN A 11 11.95 3.45 8.63
N SER A 12 11.25 2.42 9.10
CA SER A 12 9.79 2.49 9.30
C SER A 12 9.46 3.36 10.51
N VAL A 13 9.00 4.58 10.27
CA VAL A 13 8.59 5.53 11.31
C VAL A 13 7.12 5.29 11.66
N ARG A 14 6.82 5.14 12.96
CA ARG A 14 5.47 4.88 13.49
C ARG A 14 5.05 5.87 14.59
N LYS A 15 5.89 6.86 14.84
CA LYS A 15 5.59 7.98 15.75
C LYS A 15 5.76 9.27 14.97
N PHE A 16 4.71 10.07 14.87
CA PHE A 16 4.66 11.25 14.05
C PHE A 16 4.55 12.50 14.91
N LYS A 17 5.07 13.61 14.39
CA LYS A 17 4.84 14.95 14.94
C LYS A 17 3.48 15.44 14.46
N ASN A 18 2.84 16.31 15.24
CA ASN A 18 1.65 17.03 14.80
C ASN A 18 2.08 18.23 13.94
N GLN A 19 2.57 17.95 12.74
CA GLN A 19 3.07 18.94 11.80
C GLN A 19 2.62 18.55 10.41
N ASP A 20 2.05 19.47 9.65
CA ASP A 20 1.60 19.22 8.28
C ASP A 20 2.78 18.91 7.35
N VAL A 21 2.47 18.21 6.28
CA VAL A 21 3.37 17.94 5.15
C VAL A 21 2.88 18.79 3.98
N SER A 22 3.74 19.64 3.42
CA SER A 22 3.36 20.51 2.32
C SER A 22 2.96 19.71 1.08
N ASP A 23 1.98 20.21 0.33
CA ASP A 23 1.55 19.58 -0.92
C ASP A 23 2.70 19.56 -1.95
N GLU A 24 3.55 20.58 -1.93
CA GLU A 24 4.74 20.65 -2.78
C GLU A 24 5.71 19.49 -2.49
N ASP A 25 5.96 19.18 -1.22
CA ASP A 25 6.84 18.06 -0.86
C ASP A 25 6.20 16.71 -1.15
N ILE A 26 4.89 16.55 -0.94
CA ILE A 26 4.16 15.35 -1.35
C ILE A 26 4.29 15.14 -2.87
N LEU A 27 4.13 16.18 -3.67
CA LEU A 27 4.30 16.09 -5.13
C LEU A 27 5.73 15.72 -5.53
N LYS A 28 6.77 16.20 -4.81
CA LYS A 28 8.17 15.78 -5.04
C LYS A 28 8.34 14.29 -4.77
N MET A 29 7.77 13.75 -3.68
CA MET A 29 7.81 12.32 -3.34
C MET A 29 7.11 11.48 -4.41
N ILE A 30 5.91 11.89 -4.86
CA ILE A 30 5.17 11.21 -5.92
C ILE A 30 5.94 11.25 -7.25
N LYS A 31 6.56 12.38 -7.58
CA LYS A 31 7.38 12.50 -8.78
C LYS A 31 8.61 11.59 -8.73
N ALA A 32 9.25 11.46 -7.57
CA ALA A 32 10.34 10.50 -7.37
C ALA A 32 9.85 9.05 -7.54
N ALA A 33 8.69 8.71 -6.99
CA ALA A 33 8.05 7.42 -7.20
C ALA A 33 7.79 7.14 -8.68
N GLY A 34 7.28 8.13 -9.42
CA GLY A 34 7.03 8.02 -10.86
C GLY A 34 8.27 7.78 -11.72
N ALA A 35 9.47 8.09 -11.20
CA ALA A 35 10.74 7.80 -11.87
C ALA A 35 11.25 6.36 -11.69
N ALA A 36 10.51 5.52 -10.93
CA ALA A 36 10.88 4.13 -10.73
C ALA A 36 10.82 3.32 -12.03
N PRO A 37 11.67 2.29 -12.20
CA PRO A 37 11.53 1.38 -13.32
C PRO A 37 10.27 0.53 -13.20
N SER A 38 9.64 0.23 -14.34
CA SER A 38 8.53 -0.71 -14.40
C SER A 38 8.61 -1.60 -15.62
N GLY A 39 8.11 -2.83 -15.53
CA GLY A 39 8.07 -3.75 -16.66
C GLY A 39 7.35 -3.12 -17.86
N LYS A 40 7.97 -3.12 -19.04
CA LYS A 40 7.42 -2.49 -20.27
C LYS A 40 7.07 -1.00 -20.11
N ASN A 41 7.65 -0.32 -19.12
CA ASN A 41 7.34 1.07 -18.72
C ASN A 41 5.84 1.32 -18.47
N ILE A 42 5.13 0.32 -17.92
CA ILE A 42 3.67 0.40 -17.74
C ILE A 42 3.26 1.35 -16.61
N GLN A 43 4.17 1.66 -15.68
CA GLN A 43 3.92 2.56 -14.55
C GLN A 43 2.57 2.26 -13.87
N ASN A 44 2.40 1.01 -13.45
CA ASN A 44 1.14 0.43 -12.97
C ASN A 44 0.72 0.88 -11.55
N TRP A 45 1.17 2.04 -11.11
CA TRP A 45 0.86 2.63 -9.81
C TRP A 45 -0.03 3.86 -9.92
N HIS A 46 -0.81 4.09 -8.87
CA HIS A 46 -1.57 5.32 -8.68
C HIS A 46 -1.56 5.69 -7.19
N PHE A 47 -1.31 6.95 -6.87
CA PHE A 47 -1.18 7.44 -5.50
C PHE A 47 -2.37 8.32 -5.15
N VAL A 48 -3.08 8.00 -4.07
CA VAL A 48 -4.17 8.82 -3.52
C VAL A 48 -3.74 9.37 -2.18
N VAL A 49 -3.64 10.70 -2.08
CA VAL A 49 -3.20 11.40 -0.86
C VAL A 49 -4.39 11.80 -0.02
N ILE A 50 -4.40 11.44 1.24
CA ILE A 50 -5.46 11.74 2.20
C ILE A 50 -4.88 12.58 3.34
N LYS A 51 -5.40 13.82 3.48
CA LYS A 51 -5.16 14.72 4.62
C LYS A 51 -6.42 14.87 5.49
N ARG A 52 -7.59 14.45 4.98
CA ARG A 52 -8.87 14.47 5.68
C ARG A 52 -8.85 13.47 6.84
N ARG A 53 -8.87 13.98 8.06
CA ARG A 53 -8.84 13.18 9.28
C ARG A 53 -10.04 12.24 9.39
N ASP A 54 -11.23 12.76 9.10
CA ASP A 54 -12.47 11.99 9.10
C ASP A 54 -12.42 10.79 8.14
N LEU A 55 -11.79 10.95 6.97
CA LEU A 55 -11.63 9.85 6.02
C LEU A 55 -10.64 8.80 6.53
N MET A 56 -9.52 9.21 7.15
CA MET A 56 -8.60 8.28 7.79
C MET A 56 -9.29 7.46 8.89
N GLU A 57 -10.18 8.08 9.67
CA GLU A 57 -10.96 7.41 10.72
C GLU A 57 -11.96 6.40 10.12
N LYS A 58 -12.68 6.77 9.06
CA LYS A 58 -13.59 5.84 8.34
C LYS A 58 -12.82 4.64 7.77
N ILE A 59 -11.62 4.83 7.24
CA ILE A 59 -10.75 3.74 6.80
C ILE A 59 -10.36 2.84 7.98
N ALA A 60 -10.04 3.42 9.13
CA ALA A 60 -9.72 2.64 10.33
C ALA A 60 -10.93 1.82 10.84
N ASP A 61 -12.14 2.37 10.72
CA ASP A 61 -13.37 1.71 11.11
C ASP A 61 -13.63 0.45 10.27
N VAL A 62 -13.48 0.54 8.94
CA VAL A 62 -13.68 -0.63 8.08
C VAL A 62 -12.58 -1.68 8.27
N ILE A 63 -11.33 -1.28 8.49
CA ILE A 63 -10.24 -2.20 8.85
C ILE A 63 -10.57 -2.94 10.16
N THR A 64 -11.06 -2.20 11.16
CA THR A 64 -11.42 -2.76 12.47
C THR A 64 -12.62 -3.69 12.35
N LYS A 65 -13.65 -3.31 11.59
CA LYS A 65 -14.82 -4.14 11.35
C LYS A 65 -14.43 -5.45 10.69
N LYS A 66 -13.63 -5.40 9.63
CA LYS A 66 -13.13 -6.61 8.95
C LYS A 66 -12.30 -7.48 9.88
N GLN A 67 -11.46 -6.86 10.72
CA GLN A 67 -10.73 -7.60 11.74
C GLN A 67 -11.68 -8.35 12.69
N GLN A 68 -12.77 -7.71 13.14
CA GLN A 68 -13.72 -8.35 14.04
C GLN A 68 -14.39 -9.56 13.39
N GLU A 69 -14.77 -9.47 12.11
CA GLU A 69 -15.30 -10.61 11.35
C GLU A 69 -14.32 -11.81 11.37
N ILE A 70 -13.04 -11.56 11.11
CA ILE A 70 -12.01 -12.59 11.15
C ILE A 70 -11.82 -13.14 12.58
N LEU A 71 -11.85 -12.28 13.59
CA LEU A 71 -11.64 -12.66 14.99
C LEU A 71 -12.76 -13.57 15.53
N VAL A 72 -14.00 -13.40 15.09
CA VAL A 72 -15.12 -14.29 15.44
C VAL A 72 -14.79 -15.74 15.08
N GLU A 73 -14.22 -15.98 13.92
CA GLU A 73 -13.81 -17.31 13.50
C GLU A 73 -12.52 -17.78 14.17
N MET A 74 -11.54 -16.88 14.33
CA MET A 74 -10.29 -17.20 15.00
C MET A 74 -10.48 -17.60 16.47
N ASP A 75 -11.39 -16.96 17.21
CA ASP A 75 -11.65 -17.28 18.61
C ASP A 75 -12.19 -18.70 18.79
N LYS A 76 -12.91 -19.25 17.80
CA LYS A 76 -13.37 -20.65 17.79
C LYS A 76 -12.20 -21.64 17.64
N VAL A 77 -11.08 -21.21 17.04
CA VAL A 77 -9.93 -22.07 16.73
C VAL A 77 -8.80 -21.87 17.74
N SER A 78 -8.46 -20.61 18.06
CA SER A 78 -7.36 -20.28 18.98
C SER A 78 -7.47 -18.85 19.50
N VAL A 79 -7.90 -18.72 20.75
CA VAL A 79 -7.97 -17.42 21.46
C VAL A 79 -6.63 -16.73 21.53
N ASP A 80 -5.52 -17.46 21.72
CA ASP A 80 -4.18 -16.88 21.78
C ASP A 80 -3.77 -16.23 20.45
N LYS A 81 -4.04 -16.90 19.32
CA LYS A 81 -3.76 -16.35 17.99
C LYS A 81 -4.67 -15.15 17.69
N ALA A 82 -5.93 -15.20 18.07
CA ALA A 82 -6.85 -14.08 17.96
C ALA A 82 -6.37 -12.86 18.76
N ASN A 83 -5.91 -13.06 20.01
CA ASN A 83 -5.36 -11.99 20.84
C ASN A 83 -4.09 -11.36 20.26
N ARG A 84 -3.21 -12.18 19.65
CA ARG A 84 -2.03 -11.66 18.94
C ARG A 84 -2.43 -10.80 17.73
N PHE A 85 -3.44 -11.22 16.97
CA PHE A 85 -3.94 -10.45 15.82
C PHE A 85 -4.59 -9.15 16.27
N ARG A 86 -5.39 -9.12 17.36
CA ARG A 86 -5.92 -7.88 17.95
C ARG A 86 -4.81 -6.87 18.27
N LYS A 87 -3.76 -7.34 18.96
CA LYS A 87 -2.61 -6.51 19.32
C LYS A 87 -1.83 -6.03 18.10
N PHE A 88 -1.68 -6.89 17.10
CA PHE A 88 -0.98 -6.56 15.87
C PHE A 88 -1.67 -5.42 15.13
N VAL A 89 -2.97 -5.51 14.86
CA VAL A 89 -3.70 -4.48 14.13
C VAL A 89 -3.67 -3.14 14.88
N LYS A 90 -3.90 -3.16 16.19
CA LYS A 90 -3.82 -1.95 17.02
C LYS A 90 -2.45 -1.26 16.92
N ASN A 91 -1.36 -2.02 16.98
CA ASN A 91 -0.03 -1.47 17.12
C ASN A 91 0.70 -1.25 15.79
N PHE A 92 0.37 -2.03 14.76
CA PHE A 92 1.13 -2.08 13.51
C PHE A 92 0.30 -1.78 12.25
N THR A 93 -1.02 -1.61 12.37
CA THR A 93 -1.88 -1.22 11.26
C THR A 93 -2.50 0.16 11.48
N LEU A 94 -3.14 0.41 12.62
CA LEU A 94 -3.90 1.64 12.87
C LEU A 94 -3.05 2.83 13.38
N PHE A 95 -1.75 2.69 13.51
CA PHE A 95 -0.88 3.78 14.00
C PHE A 95 -0.85 4.98 13.02
N TYR A 96 -1.18 4.78 11.74
CA TYR A 96 -1.27 5.86 10.75
C TYR A 96 -2.29 6.94 11.14
N LEU A 97 -3.26 6.62 11.98
CA LEU A 97 -4.17 7.62 12.57
C LEU A 97 -3.45 8.74 13.33
N LYS A 98 -2.16 8.61 13.63
CA LYS A 98 -1.32 9.64 14.25
C LYS A 98 -0.49 10.42 13.22
N ALA A 99 -0.53 10.00 11.96
CA ALA A 99 0.18 10.68 10.89
C ALA A 99 -0.65 11.87 10.36
N PRO A 100 -0.01 12.93 9.86
CA PRO A 100 -0.70 14.06 9.23
C PRO A 100 -1.21 13.71 7.82
N VAL A 101 -0.60 12.75 7.17
CA VAL A 101 -0.91 12.33 5.80
C VAL A 101 -0.94 10.82 5.72
N LEU A 102 -1.90 10.29 5.00
CA LEU A 102 -1.98 8.90 4.56
C LEU A 102 -1.94 8.87 3.03
N VAL A 103 -1.10 8.01 2.46
CA VAL A 103 -1.08 7.80 1.02
C VAL A 103 -1.51 6.38 0.72
N LEU A 104 -2.62 6.22 0.02
CA LEU A 104 -3.04 4.93 -0.53
C LEU A 104 -2.33 4.71 -1.87
N VAL A 105 -1.68 3.57 -2.00
CA VAL A 105 -0.92 3.21 -3.20
C VAL A 105 -1.65 2.09 -3.91
N PHE A 106 -2.25 2.44 -5.04
CA PHE A 106 -2.97 1.52 -5.91
C PHE A 106 -2.05 0.95 -6.98
N THR A 107 -2.38 -0.23 -7.45
CA THR A 107 -1.73 -0.87 -8.59
C THR A 107 -2.76 -1.58 -9.46
N LYS A 108 -2.40 -1.92 -10.68
CA LYS A 108 -3.22 -2.77 -11.55
C LYS A 108 -2.48 -4.03 -11.94
N VAL A 109 -3.24 -5.02 -12.38
CA VAL A 109 -2.67 -6.29 -12.84
C VAL A 109 -1.69 -6.02 -13.98
N TYR A 110 -0.52 -6.62 -13.86
CA TYR A 110 0.51 -6.63 -14.89
C TYR A 110 0.61 -8.02 -15.50
N ASN A 111 0.34 -8.13 -16.80
CA ASN A 111 0.53 -9.37 -17.52
C ASN A 111 2.02 -9.59 -17.81
N PRO A 112 2.67 -10.59 -17.16
CA PRO A 112 4.09 -10.86 -17.35
C PRO A 112 4.44 -11.21 -18.79
N SER A 113 5.69 -11.03 -19.17
CA SER A 113 6.18 -11.52 -20.47
C SER A 113 5.98 -13.03 -20.55
N GLY A 114 5.50 -13.51 -21.67
CA GLY A 114 5.11 -14.91 -21.87
C GLY A 114 3.64 -15.21 -21.58
N TYR A 115 2.88 -14.28 -20.97
CA TYR A 115 1.47 -14.50 -20.64
C TYR A 115 0.62 -14.75 -21.91
N TYR A 116 0.66 -13.83 -22.86
CA TYR A 116 -0.14 -13.94 -24.10
C TYR A 116 0.32 -15.08 -24.99
N GLU A 117 1.62 -15.38 -24.98
CA GLU A 117 2.18 -16.50 -25.74
C GLU A 117 1.72 -17.84 -25.17
N LEU A 118 1.67 -17.97 -23.83
CA LEU A 118 1.16 -19.18 -23.18
C LEU A 118 -0.35 -19.33 -23.34
N GLU A 119 -1.13 -18.22 -23.30
CA GLU A 119 -2.55 -18.26 -23.62
C GLU A 119 -2.81 -18.70 -25.07
N LEU A 120 -2.03 -18.18 -26.03
CA LEU A 120 -2.17 -18.48 -27.43
C LEU A 120 -2.02 -19.98 -27.76
N ILE A 121 -1.19 -20.70 -26.99
CA ILE A 121 -0.96 -22.13 -27.17
C ILE A 121 -1.78 -23.01 -26.21
N ASP A 122 -2.79 -22.46 -25.57
CA ASP A 122 -3.61 -23.15 -24.57
C ASP A 122 -2.77 -23.88 -23.49
N ALA A 123 -1.71 -23.22 -23.02
CA ALA A 123 -0.84 -23.79 -22.00
C ALA A 123 -1.63 -24.09 -20.71
N PRO A 124 -1.23 -25.13 -19.94
CA PRO A 124 -1.89 -25.45 -18.68
C PRO A 124 -1.93 -24.24 -17.74
N LYS A 125 -3.09 -24.01 -17.10
CA LYS A 125 -3.31 -22.88 -16.16
C LYS A 125 -2.19 -22.79 -15.11
N GLU A 126 -1.72 -23.93 -14.57
CA GLU A 126 -0.60 -23.97 -13.62
C GLU A 126 0.68 -23.33 -14.16
N THR A 127 0.95 -23.44 -15.46
CA THR A 127 2.12 -22.82 -16.12
C THR A 127 1.95 -21.31 -16.18
N ILE A 128 0.75 -20.85 -16.52
CA ILE A 128 0.41 -19.42 -16.55
C ILE A 128 0.47 -18.83 -15.13
N ASP A 129 -0.13 -19.50 -14.15
CA ASP A 129 -0.14 -19.06 -12.74
C ASP A 129 1.29 -18.88 -12.18
N LYS A 130 2.26 -19.71 -12.61
CA LYS A 130 3.67 -19.59 -12.22
C LYS A 130 4.32 -18.25 -12.68
N LEU A 131 3.83 -17.62 -13.74
CA LEU A 131 4.29 -16.29 -14.14
C LEU A 131 3.85 -15.24 -13.12
N PHE A 132 2.60 -15.32 -12.65
CA PHE A 132 2.03 -14.37 -11.69
C PHE A 132 2.62 -14.54 -10.28
N ILE A 133 2.99 -15.74 -9.86
CA ILE A 133 3.68 -15.96 -8.57
C ILE A 133 4.98 -15.15 -8.47
N ARG A 134 5.67 -14.88 -9.57
CA ARG A 134 6.88 -14.03 -9.59
C ARG A 134 6.57 -12.53 -9.45
N ASN A 135 5.32 -12.15 -9.62
CA ASN A 135 4.69 -10.87 -9.35
C ASN A 135 5.49 -9.64 -9.81
N PRO A 136 5.85 -9.53 -11.10
CA PRO A 136 6.67 -8.42 -11.59
C PRO A 136 5.96 -7.05 -11.49
N GLY A 137 4.62 -7.04 -11.46
CA GLY A 137 3.84 -5.83 -11.22
C GLY A 137 4.08 -5.27 -9.81
N MET A 138 4.11 -6.13 -8.79
CA MET A 138 4.39 -5.71 -7.41
C MET A 138 5.87 -5.36 -7.20
N GLN A 139 6.80 -5.95 -7.97
CA GLN A 139 8.19 -5.51 -7.96
C GLN A 139 8.33 -4.07 -8.45
N SER A 140 7.61 -3.71 -9.53
CA SER A 140 7.55 -2.34 -10.05
C SER A 140 6.93 -1.38 -9.02
N LEU A 141 5.81 -1.76 -8.40
CA LEU A 141 5.18 -0.99 -7.33
C LEU A 141 6.14 -0.78 -6.15
N GLY A 142 6.85 -1.83 -5.73
CA GLY A 142 7.84 -1.76 -4.66
C GLY A 142 8.96 -0.77 -4.96
N ALA A 143 9.45 -0.73 -6.20
CA ALA A 143 10.44 0.26 -6.63
C ALA A 143 9.90 1.70 -6.54
N ALA A 144 8.65 1.93 -6.95
CA ALA A 144 8.01 3.24 -6.84
C ALA A 144 7.83 3.67 -5.37
N ILE A 145 7.38 2.75 -4.50
CA ILE A 145 7.23 3.03 -3.08
C ILE A 145 8.59 3.33 -2.43
N GLU A 146 9.64 2.58 -2.77
CA GLU A 146 10.97 2.86 -2.20
C GLU A 146 11.49 4.22 -2.63
N ASN A 147 11.35 4.63 -3.90
CA ASN A 147 11.69 5.97 -4.34
C ASN A 147 10.90 7.05 -3.58
N PHE A 148 9.61 6.82 -3.32
CA PHE A 148 8.80 7.71 -2.49
C PHE A 148 9.39 7.84 -1.09
N THR A 149 9.70 6.71 -0.43
CA THR A 149 10.19 6.71 0.96
C THR A 149 11.58 7.33 1.09
N LEU A 150 12.46 7.12 0.11
CA LEU A 150 13.78 7.76 0.06
C LEU A 150 13.66 9.28 -0.15
N SER A 151 12.77 9.71 -1.05
CA SER A 151 12.49 11.13 -1.26
C SER A 151 11.91 11.78 0.00
N ALA A 152 11.03 11.08 0.75
CA ALA A 152 10.53 11.56 2.02
C ALA A 152 11.67 11.84 3.03
N ILE A 153 12.64 10.92 3.14
CA ILE A 153 13.80 11.10 4.03
C ILE A 153 14.67 12.26 3.60
N GLU A 154 14.93 12.41 2.29
CA GLU A 154 15.68 13.53 1.75
C GLU A 154 15.05 14.88 2.12
N LEU A 155 13.72 14.95 2.14
CA LEU A 155 12.94 16.12 2.52
C LEU A 155 12.77 16.27 4.06
N GLY A 156 13.32 15.35 4.86
CA GLY A 156 13.27 15.40 6.32
C GLY A 156 12.03 14.77 6.94
N TYR A 157 11.24 14.03 6.17
CA TYR A 157 10.05 13.31 6.65
C TYR A 157 10.36 11.86 6.97
N GLY A 158 9.55 11.27 7.86
CA GLY A 158 9.53 9.85 8.14
C GLY A 158 8.28 9.20 7.55
N SER A 159 8.42 8.01 6.99
CA SER A 159 7.32 7.23 6.43
C SER A 159 7.31 5.80 6.94
N CYS A 160 6.20 5.09 6.71
CA CYS A 160 6.11 3.66 6.96
C CYS A 160 5.28 2.97 5.88
N TRP A 161 5.91 2.07 5.14
CA TRP A 161 5.22 1.24 4.17
C TRP A 161 4.41 0.15 4.87
N LEU A 162 3.11 0.08 4.58
CA LEU A 162 2.14 -0.82 5.17
C LEU A 162 1.46 -1.69 4.10
N THR A 163 1.34 -2.97 4.40
CA THR A 163 0.50 -3.95 3.68
C THR A 163 -0.39 -4.73 4.65
N SER A 164 -0.30 -4.43 5.93
CA SER A 164 -0.99 -5.15 7.00
C SER A 164 -2.51 -4.97 6.99
N GLN A 165 -3.02 -3.98 6.26
CA GLN A 165 -4.44 -3.70 6.07
C GLN A 165 -5.05 -4.42 4.85
N ASN A 166 -4.25 -5.09 4.02
CA ASN A 166 -4.72 -5.64 2.74
C ASN A 166 -5.84 -6.68 2.87
N TYR A 167 -6.04 -7.27 4.06
CA TYR A 167 -7.21 -8.11 4.33
C TYR A 167 -8.55 -7.34 4.34
N ALA A 168 -8.51 -6.02 4.36
CA ALA A 168 -9.66 -5.12 4.29
C ALA A 168 -9.56 -4.19 3.06
N ALA A 169 -8.80 -4.56 2.03
CA ALA A 169 -8.56 -3.71 0.87
C ALA A 169 -9.86 -3.31 0.15
N ASP A 170 -10.76 -4.26 -0.07
CA ASP A 170 -12.04 -4.01 -0.76
C ASP A 170 -12.92 -3.01 0.02
N GLU A 171 -12.94 -3.11 1.35
CA GLU A 171 -13.69 -2.21 2.20
C GLU A 171 -13.07 -0.79 2.23
N ILE A 172 -11.74 -0.69 2.18
CA ILE A 172 -11.03 0.59 2.09
C ILE A 172 -11.33 1.26 0.76
N GLU A 173 -11.28 0.52 -0.34
CA GLU A 173 -11.60 0.99 -1.68
C GLU A 173 -13.04 1.51 -1.76
N ALA A 174 -14.01 0.77 -1.22
CA ALA A 174 -15.41 1.18 -1.18
C ALA A 174 -15.63 2.48 -0.38
N VAL A 175 -14.95 2.64 0.75
CA VAL A 175 -15.00 3.90 1.53
C VAL A 175 -14.41 5.05 0.72
N LEU A 176 -13.28 4.85 0.05
CA LEU A 176 -12.66 5.90 -0.75
C LEU A 176 -13.57 6.34 -1.89
N GLU A 177 -14.16 5.41 -2.63
CA GLU A 177 -15.15 5.73 -3.68
C GLU A 177 -16.33 6.53 -3.14
N ALA A 178 -16.95 6.06 -2.06
CA ALA A 178 -18.13 6.70 -1.46
C ALA A 178 -17.85 8.13 -0.96
N GLU A 179 -16.67 8.37 -0.38
CA GLU A 179 -16.33 9.62 0.28
C GLU A 179 -15.70 10.67 -0.65
N THR A 180 -15.15 10.25 -1.78
CA THR A 180 -14.37 11.12 -2.66
C THR A 180 -14.82 11.10 -4.11
N GLY A 181 -15.64 10.13 -4.52
CA GLY A 181 -15.96 9.88 -5.91
C GLY A 181 -14.77 9.34 -6.73
N PHE A 182 -13.73 8.84 -6.06
CA PHE A 182 -12.58 8.25 -6.74
C PHE A 182 -12.97 6.95 -7.45
N GLU A 183 -12.89 6.94 -8.77
CA GLU A 183 -13.15 5.76 -9.59
C GLU A 183 -11.85 4.99 -9.79
N LYS A 184 -11.67 3.87 -9.10
CA LYS A 184 -10.44 3.06 -9.18
C LYS A 184 -10.23 2.36 -10.53
N GLY A 185 -11.30 2.09 -11.30
CA GLY A 185 -11.21 1.34 -12.56
C GLY A 185 -10.55 -0.03 -12.36
N GLU A 186 -9.47 -0.30 -13.10
CA GLU A 186 -8.69 -1.56 -13.01
C GLU A 186 -7.71 -1.59 -11.82
N TYR A 187 -7.60 -0.50 -11.07
CA TYR A 187 -6.67 -0.42 -9.95
C TYR A 187 -7.24 -1.06 -8.69
N PHE A 188 -6.37 -1.60 -7.85
CA PHE A 188 -6.68 -2.13 -6.53
C PHE A 188 -5.62 -1.67 -5.53
N LEU A 189 -5.97 -1.64 -4.25
CA LEU A 189 -5.08 -1.20 -3.19
C LEU A 189 -3.93 -2.18 -2.99
N GLY A 190 -2.70 -1.74 -3.23
CA GLY A 190 -1.49 -2.52 -3.02
C GLY A 190 -0.82 -2.26 -1.67
N ALA A 191 -0.77 -1.00 -1.24
CA ALA A 191 -0.10 -0.58 -0.02
C ALA A 191 -0.64 0.74 0.53
N MET A 192 -0.17 1.11 1.74
CA MET A 192 -0.34 2.43 2.36
C MET A 192 1.02 2.98 2.82
N LEU A 193 1.16 4.30 2.80
CA LEU A 193 2.34 5.02 3.29
C LEU A 193 1.95 6.09 4.30
#